data_62f3d32cad2ffd04734d50974c664af2
#
_entry.id   62f3d32cad2ffd04734d50974c664af2
#
_cell.length_a   1.000
_cell.length_b   1.000
_cell.length_c   1.000
_cell.angle_alpha   90.00
_cell.angle_beta   90.00
_cell.angle_gamma   90.00
#
_symmetry.space_group_name_H-M   'P 1'
#
loop_
_entity.id
_entity.type
_entity.pdbx_description
1 polymer ?
#
loop_
_entity_poly.entity_id
_entity_poly.type
_entity_poly.pdbx_seq_one_letter_code
_entity_poly.pdbx_strand_id
1 'polypeptide(L)'
;MTQPVPRLSLPATLALGSAALGAAFATGLFLGRRWPSWRFRRQRHLLPPEDSPLWQYLLSRSIREHPALRSLRLLTLEQPHGDYMMTCEQAQLLANLARLIKAKKALDLGTFTGYSALALALALPPAGRVVTCEVDAGPPELGRPLWRKAEMDHKIDLRLKPALETLDELLAAGEASTFDVAVVDADKENCTAYYERCLQLLRPGGMLAIPRVLWNGEVLQPQPGDTAAESVRNLNERIRRDARVYISLLPLGDGLTLAFKI
;
A
#
# COMPACT_ATOMS: atom_id res chain seq x y z
N MET A 1 -52.19 6.28 -62.15
CA MET A 1 -53.02 6.84 -61.06
C MET A 1 -52.22 6.69 -59.78
N THR A 2 -51.48 7.72 -59.37
CA THR A 2 -50.71 7.77 -58.17
C THR A 2 -51.56 8.44 -57.10
N GLN A 3 -51.83 7.70 -56.01
CA GLN A 3 -52.53 8.27 -54.85
C GLN A 3 -51.67 9.28 -54.14
N PRO A 4 -52.19 10.41 -53.65
CA PRO A 4 -51.43 11.39 -52.88
C PRO A 4 -51.17 10.91 -51.46
N VAL A 5 -49.94 11.04 -51.06
CA VAL A 5 -49.52 10.79 -49.67
C VAL A 5 -50.14 11.85 -48.75
N PRO A 6 -50.82 11.49 -47.65
CA PRO A 6 -51.42 12.46 -46.75
C PRO A 6 -50.31 13.29 -46.04
N ARG A 7 -50.36 14.62 -46.23
CA ARG A 7 -49.52 15.57 -45.53
C ARG A 7 -50.07 15.75 -44.12
N LEU A 8 -49.30 15.30 -43.14
CA LEU A 8 -49.58 15.59 -41.73
C LEU A 8 -49.48 17.09 -41.43
N SER A 9 -50.49 17.63 -40.77
CA SER A 9 -50.53 19.05 -40.39
C SER A 9 -49.40 19.39 -39.37
N LEU A 10 -48.90 20.63 -39.43
CA LEU A 10 -47.81 21.12 -38.56
C LEU A 10 -48.00 20.79 -37.06
N PRO A 11 -49.21 20.88 -36.46
CA PRO A 11 -49.42 20.50 -35.06
C PRO A 11 -49.26 18.99 -34.80
N ALA A 12 -49.58 18.14 -35.79
CA ALA A 12 -49.44 16.68 -35.65
C ALA A 12 -47.97 16.24 -35.70
N THR A 13 -47.14 16.90 -36.50
CA THR A 13 -45.68 16.64 -36.54
C THR A 13 -44.97 17.11 -35.28
N LEU A 14 -45.37 18.24 -34.69
CA LEU A 14 -44.83 18.70 -33.39
C LEU A 14 -45.25 17.79 -32.24
N ALA A 15 -46.49 17.29 -32.21
CA ALA A 15 -46.95 16.36 -31.19
C ALA A 15 -46.23 15.00 -31.25
N LEU A 16 -45.99 14.48 -32.46
CA LEU A 16 -45.21 13.24 -32.65
C LEU A 16 -43.74 13.41 -32.28
N GLY A 17 -43.14 14.56 -32.61
CA GLY A 17 -41.75 14.88 -32.21
C GLY A 17 -41.58 14.98 -30.70
N SER A 18 -42.51 15.63 -29.99
CA SER A 18 -42.49 15.75 -28.53
C SER A 18 -42.73 14.41 -27.85
N ALA A 19 -43.59 13.54 -28.35
CA ALA A 19 -43.82 12.21 -27.84
C ALA A 19 -42.60 11.30 -28.05
N ALA A 20 -41.89 11.39 -29.18
CA ALA A 20 -40.68 10.64 -29.45
C ALA A 20 -39.51 11.07 -28.54
N LEU A 21 -39.34 12.38 -28.31
CA LEU A 21 -38.34 12.91 -27.38
C LEU A 21 -38.64 12.53 -25.91
N GLY A 22 -39.91 12.58 -25.52
CA GLY A 22 -40.36 12.14 -24.17
C GLY A 22 -40.12 10.64 -23.97
N ALA A 23 -40.40 9.80 -24.97
CA ALA A 23 -40.15 8.36 -24.92
C ALA A 23 -38.62 8.04 -24.85
N ALA A 24 -37.80 8.76 -25.63
CA ALA A 24 -36.33 8.61 -25.59
C ALA A 24 -35.75 9.04 -24.25
N PHE A 25 -36.27 10.10 -23.64
CA PHE A 25 -35.85 10.57 -22.33
C PHE A 25 -36.29 9.60 -21.23
N ALA A 26 -37.52 9.08 -21.28
CA ALA A 26 -38.01 8.10 -20.33
C ALA A 26 -37.29 6.76 -20.44
N THR A 27 -36.97 6.28 -21.65
CA THR A 27 -36.15 5.07 -21.86
C THR A 27 -34.70 5.29 -21.41
N GLY A 28 -34.12 6.46 -21.65
CA GLY A 28 -32.79 6.83 -21.15
C GLY A 28 -32.73 6.85 -19.64
N LEU A 29 -33.72 7.40 -18.94
CA LEU A 29 -33.85 7.39 -17.49
C LEU A 29 -34.10 5.97 -16.95
N PHE A 30 -34.86 5.14 -17.64
CA PHE A 30 -35.16 3.77 -17.24
C PHE A 30 -33.96 2.84 -17.44
N LEU A 31 -33.23 3.00 -18.52
CA LEU A 31 -31.96 2.31 -18.78
C LEU A 31 -30.85 2.81 -17.88
N GLY A 32 -30.79 4.11 -17.57
CA GLY A 32 -29.86 4.69 -16.62
C GLY A 32 -30.10 4.21 -15.18
N ARG A 33 -31.37 3.98 -14.80
CA ARG A 33 -31.71 3.37 -13.50
C ARG A 33 -31.47 1.87 -13.43
N ARG A 34 -31.46 1.17 -14.55
CA ARG A 34 -31.15 -0.27 -14.66
C ARG A 34 -29.70 -0.53 -15.02
N TRP A 35 -28.89 0.51 -15.27
CA TRP A 35 -27.44 0.30 -15.25
C TRP A 35 -27.13 -0.21 -13.86
N PRO A 36 -26.67 -1.45 -13.70
CA PRO A 36 -26.19 -1.86 -12.42
C PRO A 36 -25.16 -0.81 -12.05
N SER A 37 -25.41 -0.09 -10.93
CA SER A 37 -24.31 0.60 -10.29
C SER A 37 -23.16 -0.39 -10.41
N TRP A 38 -22.08 0.01 -11.08
CA TRP A 38 -20.86 -0.76 -11.05
C TRP A 38 -20.54 -0.86 -9.57
N ARG A 39 -21.11 -1.87 -8.93
CA ARG A 39 -20.56 -2.36 -7.70
C ARG A 39 -19.15 -2.69 -8.12
N PHE A 40 -18.23 -1.83 -7.78
CA PHE A 40 -16.83 -2.20 -7.73
C PHE A 40 -16.85 -3.53 -7.01
N ARG A 41 -16.80 -4.60 -7.79
CA ARG A 41 -16.58 -5.92 -7.24
C ARG A 41 -15.34 -5.69 -6.41
N ARG A 42 -15.43 -5.89 -5.09
CA ARG A 42 -14.28 -5.84 -4.20
C ARG A 42 -13.16 -6.59 -4.89
N GLN A 43 -12.37 -5.88 -5.70
CA GLN A 43 -11.11 -6.40 -6.17
C GLN A 43 -10.22 -6.27 -4.95
N ARG A 44 -10.01 -7.39 -4.26
CA ARG A 44 -9.12 -7.48 -3.10
C ARG A 44 -7.69 -7.02 -3.42
N HIS A 45 -7.40 -6.71 -4.67
CA HIS A 45 -6.12 -6.21 -5.13
C HIS A 45 -6.34 -5.10 -6.15
N LEU A 46 -5.76 -3.91 -5.91
CA LEU A 46 -5.68 -2.80 -6.87
C LEU A 46 -4.78 -3.15 -8.07
N LEU A 47 -3.91 -4.14 -7.89
CA LEU A 47 -3.06 -4.68 -8.93
C LEU A 47 -3.76 -5.83 -9.65
N PRO A 48 -3.43 -6.06 -10.93
CA PRO A 48 -3.86 -7.26 -11.64
C PRO A 48 -3.49 -8.50 -10.82
N PRO A 49 -4.29 -9.59 -10.88
CA PRO A 49 -3.94 -10.85 -10.25
C PRO A 49 -2.52 -11.29 -10.65
N GLU A 50 -1.83 -12.02 -9.78
CA GLU A 50 -0.45 -12.48 -10.05
C GLU A 50 -0.33 -13.33 -11.32
N ASP A 51 -1.43 -13.95 -11.77
CA ASP A 51 -1.54 -14.70 -13.03
C ASP A 51 -1.80 -13.80 -14.25
N SER A 52 -2.01 -12.48 -14.07
CA SER A 52 -2.16 -11.55 -15.20
C SER A 52 -0.88 -11.54 -16.06
N PRO A 53 -1.00 -11.76 -17.39
CA PRO A 53 0.17 -11.72 -18.30
C PRO A 53 0.92 -10.39 -18.25
N LEU A 54 0.21 -9.27 -18.05
CA LEU A 54 0.83 -7.95 -17.91
C LEU A 54 1.63 -7.84 -16.62
N TRP A 55 1.11 -8.39 -15.52
CA TRP A 55 1.81 -8.42 -14.25
C TRP A 55 3.07 -9.27 -14.32
N GLN A 56 2.97 -10.48 -14.90
CA GLN A 56 4.11 -11.36 -15.13
C GLN A 56 5.18 -10.70 -16.02
N TYR A 57 4.75 -9.98 -17.06
CA TYR A 57 5.69 -9.20 -17.88
C TYR A 57 6.41 -8.15 -17.05
N LEU A 58 5.69 -7.34 -16.23
CA LEU A 58 6.27 -6.32 -15.38
C LEU A 58 7.30 -6.92 -14.41
N LEU A 59 6.94 -7.99 -13.71
CA LEU A 59 7.86 -8.68 -12.79
C LEU A 59 9.10 -9.17 -13.52
N SER A 60 8.95 -9.80 -14.69
CA SER A 60 10.06 -10.33 -15.47
C SER A 60 11.04 -9.26 -15.98
N ARG A 61 10.58 -8.00 -16.11
CA ARG A 61 11.39 -6.87 -16.60
C ARG A 61 11.96 -6.00 -15.49
N SER A 62 11.37 -6.05 -14.31
CA SER A 62 11.67 -5.14 -13.20
C SER A 62 12.35 -5.84 -12.02
N ILE A 63 11.91 -7.04 -11.62
CA ILE A 63 12.32 -7.64 -10.36
C ILE A 63 13.68 -8.31 -10.46
N ARG A 64 14.58 -7.94 -9.54
CA ARG A 64 15.91 -8.50 -9.34
C ARG A 64 16.09 -8.96 -7.90
N GLU A 65 15.29 -9.93 -7.52
CA GLU A 65 15.19 -10.41 -6.16
C GLU A 65 16.38 -11.31 -5.81
N HIS A 66 16.97 -11.09 -4.63
CA HIS A 66 17.99 -11.98 -4.08
C HIS A 66 17.39 -13.39 -3.87
N PRO A 67 18.13 -14.50 -4.14
CA PRO A 67 17.57 -15.85 -4.03
C PRO A 67 16.94 -16.17 -2.67
N ALA A 68 17.58 -15.74 -1.56
CA ALA A 68 17.03 -15.93 -0.23
C ALA A 68 15.75 -15.10 0.01
N LEU A 69 15.68 -13.87 -0.55
CA LEU A 69 14.49 -13.01 -0.45
C LEU A 69 13.33 -13.65 -1.22
N ARG A 70 13.58 -14.18 -2.42
CA ARG A 70 12.60 -14.94 -3.19
C ARG A 70 12.08 -16.16 -2.43
N SER A 71 12.99 -16.92 -1.80
CA SER A 71 12.60 -18.08 -0.99
C SER A 71 11.75 -17.67 0.20
N LEU A 72 12.09 -16.54 0.85
CA LEU A 72 11.33 -15.99 1.97
C LEU A 72 9.93 -15.55 1.52
N ARG A 73 9.81 -14.88 0.38
CA ARG A 73 8.51 -14.50 -0.18
C ARG A 73 7.60 -15.71 -0.41
N LEU A 74 8.12 -16.76 -1.04
CA LEU A 74 7.35 -17.98 -1.29
C LEU A 74 6.94 -18.66 0.02
N LEU A 75 7.84 -18.78 0.99
CA LEU A 75 7.53 -19.31 2.32
C LEU A 75 6.46 -18.48 3.02
N THR A 76 6.53 -17.15 2.90
CA THR A 76 5.57 -16.24 3.56
C THR A 76 4.18 -16.38 2.96
N LEU A 77 4.06 -16.52 1.64
CA LEU A 77 2.77 -16.68 0.97
C LEU A 77 2.04 -17.99 1.37
N GLU A 78 2.76 -18.99 1.87
CA GLU A 78 2.21 -20.23 2.40
C GLU A 78 1.69 -20.10 3.85
N GLN A 79 2.03 -18.99 4.53
CA GLN A 79 1.61 -18.77 5.93
C GLN A 79 0.19 -18.18 6.00
N PRO A 80 -0.54 -18.39 7.12
CA PRO A 80 -1.72 -17.60 7.41
C PRO A 80 -1.41 -16.09 7.30
N HIS A 81 -2.27 -15.34 6.62
CA HIS A 81 -2.08 -13.91 6.35
C HIS A 81 -0.84 -13.56 5.49
N GLY A 82 -0.30 -14.52 4.75
CA GLY A 82 0.83 -14.27 3.84
C GLY A 82 0.55 -13.22 2.77
N ASP A 83 -0.71 -13.01 2.43
CA ASP A 83 -1.19 -11.96 1.55
C ASP A 83 -1.08 -10.53 2.13
N TYR A 84 -0.77 -10.39 3.43
CA TYR A 84 -0.47 -9.09 4.05
C TYR A 84 0.99 -8.67 3.86
N MET A 85 1.84 -9.58 3.40
CA MET A 85 3.23 -9.26 3.10
C MET A 85 3.32 -8.15 2.06
N MET A 86 4.29 -7.25 2.25
CA MET A 86 4.67 -6.26 1.25
C MET A 86 4.95 -6.91 -0.10
N THR A 87 4.48 -6.32 -1.20
CA THR A 87 4.73 -6.88 -2.54
C THR A 87 6.20 -6.76 -2.95
N CYS A 88 6.67 -7.64 -3.85
CA CYS A 88 8.08 -7.68 -4.23
C CYS A 88 8.54 -6.40 -4.95
N GLU A 89 7.67 -5.73 -5.69
CA GLU A 89 7.97 -4.44 -6.32
C GLU A 89 8.02 -3.29 -5.32
N GLN A 90 7.19 -3.31 -4.26
CA GLN A 90 7.31 -2.36 -3.15
C GLN A 90 8.65 -2.54 -2.44
N ALA A 91 8.99 -3.77 -2.07
CA ALA A 91 10.25 -4.09 -1.40
C ALA A 91 11.47 -3.66 -2.24
N GLN A 92 11.45 -3.92 -3.55
CA GLN A 92 12.52 -3.50 -4.45
C GLN A 92 12.59 -1.98 -4.59
N LEU A 93 11.46 -1.29 -4.69
CA LEU A 93 11.42 0.17 -4.73
C LEU A 93 12.04 0.76 -3.46
N LEU A 94 11.64 0.28 -2.28
CA LEU A 94 12.17 0.76 -1.01
C LEU A 94 13.67 0.47 -0.87
N ALA A 95 14.12 -0.73 -1.29
CA ALA A 95 15.54 -1.07 -1.33
C ALA A 95 16.33 -0.13 -2.24
N ASN A 96 15.80 0.23 -3.41
CA ASN A 96 16.44 1.16 -4.34
C ASN A 96 16.47 2.59 -3.79
N LEU A 97 15.39 3.05 -3.15
CA LEU A 97 15.35 4.35 -2.49
C LEU A 97 16.33 4.41 -1.30
N ALA A 98 16.42 3.35 -0.50
CA ALA A 98 17.41 3.25 0.58
C ALA A 98 18.85 3.37 0.06
N ARG A 99 19.17 2.71 -1.07
CA ARG A 99 20.47 2.86 -1.75
C ARG A 99 20.68 4.28 -2.27
N LEU A 100 19.66 4.90 -2.88
CA LEU A 100 19.72 6.24 -3.42
C LEU A 100 20.09 7.28 -2.36
N ILE A 101 19.46 7.20 -1.18
CA ILE A 101 19.72 8.12 -0.05
C ILE A 101 20.94 7.70 0.80
N LYS A 102 21.64 6.64 0.39
CA LYS A 102 22.79 6.05 1.09
C LYS A 102 22.46 5.68 2.54
N ALA A 103 21.30 5.08 2.75
CA ALA A 103 20.81 4.69 4.05
C ALA A 103 21.78 3.74 4.76
N LYS A 104 21.93 3.90 6.06
CA LYS A 104 22.73 3.05 6.95
C LYS A 104 21.90 2.42 8.04
N LYS A 105 20.79 3.05 8.43
CA LYS A 105 19.96 2.64 9.56
C LYS A 105 18.49 2.69 9.19
N ALA A 106 17.80 1.57 9.35
CA ALA A 106 16.40 1.44 9.01
C ALA A 106 15.56 0.93 10.17
N LEU A 107 14.30 1.38 10.23
CA LEU A 107 13.23 0.83 11.05
C LEU A 107 12.28 0.02 10.19
N ASP A 108 11.73 -1.05 10.74
CA ASP A 108 10.73 -1.90 10.11
C ASP A 108 9.70 -2.31 11.18
N LEU A 109 8.49 -1.74 11.11
CA LEU A 109 7.43 -2.02 12.08
C LEU A 109 6.44 -3.02 11.49
N GLY A 110 6.36 -4.21 12.09
CA GLY A 110 5.65 -5.37 11.59
C GLY A 110 6.60 -6.29 10.82
N THR A 111 7.38 -7.09 11.56
CA THR A 111 8.39 -8.00 10.97
C THR A 111 7.74 -9.12 10.17
N PHE A 112 6.69 -9.75 10.71
CA PHE A 112 6.13 -10.99 10.20
C PHE A 112 7.25 -12.02 9.95
N THR A 113 7.43 -12.56 8.75
CA THR A 113 8.57 -13.44 8.43
C THR A 113 9.87 -12.67 8.16
N GLY A 114 9.83 -11.33 8.11
CA GLY A 114 10.96 -10.44 7.88
C GLY A 114 11.30 -10.22 6.42
N TYR A 115 10.33 -10.26 5.53
CA TYR A 115 10.55 -10.00 4.11
C TYR A 115 11.04 -8.56 3.85
N SER A 116 10.36 -7.55 4.44
CA SER A 116 10.76 -6.14 4.40
C SER A 116 12.11 -5.91 5.08
N ALA A 117 12.31 -6.49 6.29
CA ALA A 117 13.55 -6.39 7.03
C ALA A 117 14.74 -6.94 6.24
N LEU A 118 14.59 -8.11 5.59
CA LEU A 118 15.63 -8.71 4.75
C LEU A 118 15.91 -7.87 3.50
N ALA A 119 14.86 -7.34 2.84
CA ALA A 119 15.01 -6.47 1.67
C ALA A 119 15.81 -5.21 2.01
N LEU A 120 15.52 -4.59 3.16
CA LEU A 120 16.28 -3.44 3.67
C LEU A 120 17.72 -3.83 4.05
N ALA A 121 17.92 -4.93 4.77
CA ALA A 121 19.26 -5.38 5.16
C ALA A 121 20.19 -5.65 3.97
N LEU A 122 19.63 -6.18 2.87
CA LEU A 122 20.34 -6.37 1.59
C LEU A 122 20.63 -5.04 0.86
N ALA A 123 19.86 -4.01 1.14
CA ALA A 123 20.07 -2.68 0.53
C ALA A 123 21.09 -1.83 1.26
N LEU A 124 21.23 -2.02 2.57
CA LEU A 124 22.14 -1.25 3.42
C LEU A 124 23.61 -1.70 3.24
N PRO A 125 24.60 -0.81 3.49
CA PRO A 125 26.02 -1.15 3.42
C PRO A 125 26.40 -2.21 4.47
N PRO A 126 27.61 -2.80 4.42
CA PRO A 126 28.00 -3.86 5.36
C PRO A 126 27.81 -3.52 6.84
N ALA A 127 28.09 -2.28 7.26
CA ALA A 127 27.89 -1.79 8.61
C ALA A 127 26.45 -1.29 8.89
N GLY A 128 25.54 -1.47 7.93
CA GLY A 128 24.15 -1.01 8.07
C GLY A 128 23.35 -1.90 9.03
N ARG A 129 22.28 -1.33 9.60
CA ARG A 129 21.45 -1.99 10.61
C ARG A 129 19.97 -1.77 10.34
N VAL A 130 19.16 -2.81 10.54
CA VAL A 130 17.70 -2.76 10.53
C VAL A 130 17.21 -3.10 11.93
N VAL A 131 16.44 -2.23 12.56
CA VAL A 131 15.67 -2.53 13.76
C VAL A 131 14.27 -2.91 13.32
N THR A 132 13.82 -4.11 13.65
CA THR A 132 12.47 -4.58 13.28
C THR A 132 11.70 -5.02 14.52
N CYS A 133 10.37 -4.82 14.53
CA CYS A 133 9.50 -5.04 15.67
C CYS A 133 8.40 -6.04 15.33
N GLU A 134 8.21 -7.02 16.22
CA GLU A 134 7.14 -8.02 16.10
C GLU A 134 6.62 -8.39 17.50
N VAL A 135 5.34 -8.67 17.60
CA VAL A 135 4.72 -9.12 18.85
C VAL A 135 4.64 -10.64 18.95
N ASP A 136 4.60 -11.32 17.79
CA ASP A 136 4.60 -12.78 17.69
C ASP A 136 5.97 -13.29 17.27
N ALA A 137 6.57 -14.18 18.09
CA ALA A 137 7.87 -14.75 17.79
C ALA A 137 7.83 -15.83 16.68
N GLY A 138 6.68 -16.42 16.41
CA GLY A 138 6.56 -17.55 15.48
C GLY A 138 6.94 -17.21 14.04
N PRO A 139 6.34 -16.21 13.41
CA PRO A 139 6.65 -15.85 12.02
C PRO A 139 8.12 -15.47 11.78
N PRO A 140 8.79 -14.64 12.61
CA PRO A 140 10.22 -14.35 12.43
C PRO A 140 11.11 -15.57 12.51
N GLU A 141 10.78 -16.55 13.34
CA GLU A 141 11.57 -17.79 13.45
C GLU A 141 11.52 -18.62 12.17
N LEU A 142 10.42 -18.59 11.43
CA LEU A 142 10.32 -19.22 10.11
C LEU A 142 11.21 -18.53 9.07
N GLY A 143 11.33 -17.21 9.14
CA GLY A 143 12.13 -16.42 8.19
C GLY A 143 13.64 -16.41 8.49
N ARG A 144 14.03 -16.51 9.77
CA ARG A 144 15.42 -16.36 10.23
C ARG A 144 16.44 -17.29 9.55
N PRO A 145 16.14 -18.56 9.22
CA PRO A 145 17.05 -19.39 8.43
C PRO A 145 17.41 -18.79 7.08
N LEU A 146 16.46 -18.06 6.44
CA LEU A 146 16.70 -17.38 5.16
C LEU A 146 17.46 -16.07 5.32
N TRP A 147 17.31 -15.37 6.46
CA TRP A 147 18.16 -14.22 6.80
C TRP A 147 19.63 -14.65 6.95
N ARG A 148 19.87 -15.80 7.61
CA ARG A 148 21.20 -16.40 7.75
C ARG A 148 21.77 -16.87 6.42
N LYS A 149 20.94 -17.50 5.56
CA LYS A 149 21.35 -17.92 4.22
C LYS A 149 21.74 -16.74 3.33
N ALA A 150 21.14 -15.57 3.56
CA ALA A 150 21.51 -14.32 2.91
C ALA A 150 22.72 -13.62 3.58
N GLU A 151 23.24 -14.16 4.68
CA GLU A 151 24.28 -13.54 5.52
C GLU A 151 23.89 -12.18 6.08
N MET A 152 22.58 -11.97 6.31
CA MET A 152 22.04 -10.67 6.77
C MET A 152 21.53 -10.70 8.21
N ASP A 153 21.45 -11.86 8.87
CA ASP A 153 20.93 -11.99 10.25
C ASP A 153 21.64 -11.05 11.24
N HIS A 154 22.94 -10.83 11.04
CA HIS A 154 23.74 -9.93 11.89
C HIS A 154 23.38 -8.43 11.75
N LYS A 155 22.70 -8.04 10.67
CA LYS A 155 22.23 -6.67 10.46
C LYS A 155 20.83 -6.43 11.00
N ILE A 156 20.05 -7.50 11.29
CA ILE A 156 18.64 -7.43 11.65
C ILE A 156 18.52 -7.57 13.17
N ASP A 157 18.17 -6.48 13.84
CA ASP A 157 17.91 -6.39 15.28
C ASP A 157 16.40 -6.58 15.50
N LEU A 158 15.98 -7.82 15.75
CA LEU A 158 14.59 -8.17 16.00
C LEU A 158 14.20 -7.86 17.46
N ARG A 159 13.18 -7.03 17.62
CA ARG A 159 12.57 -6.66 18.91
C ARG A 159 11.22 -7.36 19.05
N LEU A 160 11.14 -8.37 19.92
CA LEU A 160 9.90 -9.10 20.20
C LEU A 160 9.10 -8.39 21.29
N LYS A 161 8.46 -7.28 20.92
CA LYS A 161 7.60 -6.44 21.76
C LYS A 161 6.75 -5.49 20.91
N PRO A 162 5.73 -4.83 21.49
CA PRO A 162 4.96 -3.79 20.80
C PRO A 162 5.86 -2.71 20.20
N ALA A 163 5.56 -2.34 18.94
CA ALA A 163 6.41 -1.39 18.21
C ALA A 163 6.49 -0.02 18.89
N LEU A 164 5.40 0.46 19.54
CA LEU A 164 5.41 1.72 20.28
C LEU A 164 6.45 1.71 21.41
N GLU A 165 6.58 0.61 22.14
CA GLU A 165 7.58 0.48 23.20
C GLU A 165 9.00 0.60 22.63
N THR A 166 9.29 -0.10 21.54
CA THR A 166 10.60 0.00 20.87
C THR A 166 10.89 1.42 20.39
N LEU A 167 9.90 2.10 19.80
CA LEU A 167 10.07 3.46 19.31
C LEU A 167 10.33 4.44 20.47
N ASP A 168 9.61 4.30 21.58
CA ASP A 168 9.79 5.14 22.77
C ASP A 168 11.15 4.88 23.43
N GLU A 169 11.61 3.61 23.50
CA GLU A 169 12.96 3.25 23.97
C GLU A 169 14.07 3.88 23.09
N LEU A 170 13.91 3.82 21.75
CA LEU A 170 14.87 4.44 20.84
C LEU A 170 14.94 5.95 21.03
N LEU A 171 13.79 6.62 21.19
CA LEU A 171 13.74 8.05 21.48
C LEU A 171 14.40 8.39 22.84
N ALA A 172 14.11 7.59 23.88
CA ALA A 172 14.72 7.75 25.20
C ALA A 172 16.23 7.50 25.19
N ALA A 173 16.72 6.62 24.29
CA ALA A 173 18.14 6.38 24.07
C ALA A 173 18.86 7.47 23.26
N GLY A 174 18.17 8.56 22.88
CA GLY A 174 18.76 9.66 22.12
C GLY A 174 18.90 9.40 20.63
N GLU A 175 18.16 8.44 20.08
CA GLU A 175 18.21 8.05 18.65
C GLU A 175 17.39 8.96 17.74
N ALA A 176 16.89 10.09 18.24
CA ALA A 176 16.18 11.07 17.42
C ALA A 176 17.04 11.53 16.23
N SER A 177 16.45 11.60 15.05
CA SER A 177 17.09 12.02 13.79
C SER A 177 18.30 11.15 13.38
N THR A 178 18.34 9.86 13.76
CA THR A 178 19.45 8.95 13.40
C THR A 178 19.08 7.91 12.33
N PHE A 179 17.80 7.67 12.10
CA PHE A 179 17.34 6.71 11.11
C PHE A 179 17.20 7.34 9.72
N ASP A 180 17.51 6.56 8.70
CA ASP A 180 17.42 6.98 7.30
C ASP A 180 16.10 6.59 6.64
N VAL A 181 15.61 5.39 7.00
CA VAL A 181 14.39 4.79 6.42
C VAL A 181 13.55 4.22 7.56
N ALA A 182 12.23 4.39 7.46
CA ALA A 182 11.28 3.68 8.29
C ALA A 182 10.18 3.05 7.41
N VAL A 183 9.82 1.82 7.70
CA VAL A 183 8.66 1.11 7.11
C VAL A 183 7.66 0.88 8.22
N VAL A 184 6.38 1.25 7.99
CA VAL A 184 5.31 1.10 8.97
C VAL A 184 4.24 0.18 8.40
N ASP A 185 4.34 -1.09 8.72
CA ASP A 185 3.43 -2.14 8.26
C ASP A 185 2.89 -3.02 9.40
N ALA A 186 2.81 -2.47 10.60
CA ALA A 186 2.20 -3.07 11.77
C ALA A 186 0.67 -2.87 11.79
N ASP A 187 0.04 -3.02 12.94
CA ASP A 187 -1.38 -2.79 13.16
C ASP A 187 -1.80 -1.36 12.75
N LYS A 188 -2.97 -1.23 12.16
CA LYS A 188 -3.40 0.04 11.57
C LYS A 188 -4.01 1.00 12.59
N GLU A 189 -4.52 0.50 13.69
CA GLU A 189 -5.11 1.30 14.77
C GLU A 189 -4.07 2.27 15.38
N ASN A 190 -2.81 1.87 15.46
CA ASN A 190 -1.72 2.67 15.99
C ASN A 190 -0.93 3.45 14.93
N CYS A 191 -1.33 3.41 13.66
CA CYS A 191 -0.54 3.94 12.54
C CYS A 191 -0.19 5.43 12.67
N THR A 192 -1.07 6.25 13.26
CA THR A 192 -0.78 7.67 13.55
C THR A 192 0.30 7.84 14.60
N ALA A 193 0.29 7.02 15.64
CA ALA A 193 1.31 7.05 16.69
C ALA A 193 2.68 6.57 16.15
N TYR A 194 2.68 5.56 15.30
CA TYR A 194 3.89 5.11 14.59
C TYR A 194 4.45 6.22 13.70
N TYR A 195 3.59 6.88 12.91
CA TYR A 195 3.99 7.98 12.05
C TYR A 195 4.72 9.08 12.80
N GLU A 196 4.17 9.56 13.90
CA GLU A 196 4.76 10.65 14.69
C GLU A 196 6.12 10.27 15.29
N ARG A 197 6.26 9.06 15.84
CA ARG A 197 7.52 8.59 16.41
C ARG A 197 8.57 8.33 15.33
N CYS A 198 8.18 7.72 14.22
CA CYS A 198 9.09 7.51 13.09
C CYS A 198 9.60 8.84 12.53
N LEU A 199 8.76 9.88 12.45
CA LEU A 199 9.23 11.21 12.03
C LEU A 199 10.25 11.81 13.01
N GLN A 200 10.13 11.55 14.32
CA GLN A 200 11.14 12.01 15.28
C GLN A 200 12.46 11.26 15.11
N LEU A 201 12.40 9.95 14.86
CA LEU A 201 13.57 9.09 14.69
C LEU A 201 14.28 9.30 13.34
N LEU A 202 13.54 9.64 12.28
CA LEU A 202 14.11 9.90 10.97
C LEU A 202 14.90 11.21 10.95
N ARG A 203 16.05 11.19 10.28
CA ARG A 203 16.81 12.42 9.98
C ARG A 203 16.11 13.27 8.91
N PRO A 204 16.42 14.56 8.78
CA PRO A 204 16.08 15.33 7.59
C PRO A 204 16.60 14.63 6.31
N GLY A 205 15.77 14.59 5.25
CA GLY A 205 16.04 13.82 4.04
C GLY A 205 15.88 12.30 4.20
N GLY A 206 15.44 11.83 5.36
CA GLY A 206 15.04 10.44 5.58
C GLY A 206 13.65 10.15 5.00
N MET A 207 13.34 8.86 4.83
CA MET A 207 12.12 8.38 4.18
C MET A 207 11.29 7.50 5.10
N LEU A 208 10.00 7.79 5.19
CA LEU A 208 8.99 6.91 5.78
C LEU A 208 8.16 6.28 4.66
N ALA A 209 7.98 4.97 4.71
CA ALA A 209 7.15 4.19 3.82
C ALA A 209 6.01 3.52 4.58
N ILE A 210 4.79 3.69 4.11
CA ILE A 210 3.60 3.10 4.73
C ILE A 210 2.83 2.35 3.65
N PRO A 211 2.90 1.01 3.60
CA PRO A 211 2.13 0.20 2.69
C PRO A 211 0.69 0.00 3.18
N ARG A 212 -0.17 -0.52 2.29
CA ARG A 212 -1.59 -0.84 2.54
C ARG A 212 -2.40 0.38 3.00
N VAL A 213 -2.15 1.55 2.39
CA VAL A 213 -2.82 2.82 2.74
C VAL A 213 -4.12 3.06 1.97
N LEU A 214 -4.50 2.16 1.06
CA LEU A 214 -5.80 2.18 0.38
C LEU A 214 -6.80 1.22 1.01
N TRP A 215 -6.33 0.27 1.80
CA TRP A 215 -7.13 -0.69 2.58
C TRP A 215 -8.24 -1.33 1.74
N ASN A 216 -7.84 -1.92 0.60
CA ASN A 216 -8.75 -2.50 -0.41
C ASN A 216 -9.87 -1.54 -0.89
N GLY A 217 -9.62 -0.22 -0.83
CA GLY A 217 -10.59 0.82 -1.17
C GLY A 217 -11.55 1.20 -0.04
N GLU A 218 -11.51 0.55 1.12
CA GLU A 218 -12.39 0.85 2.27
C GLU A 218 -12.13 2.26 2.84
N VAL A 219 -10.95 2.85 2.59
CA VAL A 219 -10.65 4.24 2.95
C VAL A 219 -11.60 5.26 2.32
N LEU A 220 -12.26 4.93 1.21
CA LEU A 220 -13.22 5.81 0.56
C LEU A 220 -14.50 5.95 1.39
N GLN A 221 -14.96 4.83 1.95
CA GLN A 221 -16.16 4.76 2.76
C GLN A 221 -16.00 3.63 3.81
N PRO A 222 -15.29 3.89 4.92
CA PRO A 222 -15.12 2.92 5.99
C PRO A 222 -16.48 2.39 6.47
N GLN A 223 -16.56 1.09 6.74
CA GLN A 223 -17.75 0.51 7.33
C GLN A 223 -17.83 0.89 8.81
N PRO A 224 -19.02 1.07 9.38
CA PRO A 224 -19.16 1.33 10.81
C PRO A 224 -18.46 0.24 11.64
N GLY A 225 -17.52 0.63 12.49
CA GLY A 225 -16.74 -0.28 13.33
C GLY A 225 -15.47 -0.85 12.70
N ASP A 226 -15.15 -0.53 11.45
CA ASP A 226 -13.83 -0.82 10.85
C ASP A 226 -12.81 0.23 11.29
N THR A 227 -12.28 0.03 12.51
CA THR A 227 -11.31 0.93 13.14
C THR A 227 -10.01 1.04 12.34
N ALA A 228 -9.61 -0.02 11.65
CA ALA A 228 -8.42 -0.03 10.81
C ALA A 228 -8.59 0.86 9.57
N ALA A 229 -9.70 0.73 8.84
CA ALA A 229 -10.00 1.57 7.67
C ALA A 229 -10.11 3.05 8.06
N GLU A 230 -10.78 3.36 9.18
CA GLU A 230 -10.90 4.72 9.70
C GLU A 230 -9.53 5.29 10.07
N SER A 231 -8.69 4.52 10.75
CA SER A 231 -7.34 4.94 11.15
C SER A 231 -6.46 5.21 9.95
N VAL A 232 -6.48 4.34 8.93
CA VAL A 232 -5.72 4.54 7.68
C VAL A 232 -6.22 5.79 6.94
N ARG A 233 -7.53 5.99 6.82
CA ARG A 233 -8.11 7.20 6.21
C ARG A 233 -7.67 8.47 6.94
N ASN A 234 -7.73 8.47 8.27
CA ASN A 234 -7.33 9.59 9.11
C ASN A 234 -5.82 9.87 8.97
N LEU A 235 -4.99 8.82 8.92
CA LEU A 235 -3.56 8.95 8.68
C LEU A 235 -3.27 9.57 7.32
N ASN A 236 -3.93 9.11 6.25
CA ASN A 236 -3.76 9.66 4.90
C ASN A 236 -4.08 11.16 4.87
N GLU A 237 -5.16 11.58 5.53
CA GLU A 237 -5.52 13.00 5.60
C GLU A 237 -4.54 13.81 6.46
N ARG A 238 -4.03 13.24 7.55
CA ARG A 238 -3.00 13.85 8.39
C ARG A 238 -1.71 14.08 7.60
N ILE A 239 -1.21 13.05 6.92
CA ILE A 239 0.03 13.13 6.14
C ILE A 239 -0.13 14.15 5.01
N ARG A 240 -1.28 14.19 4.33
CA ARG A 240 -1.58 15.17 3.27
C ARG A 240 -1.42 16.62 3.72
N ARG A 241 -1.68 16.91 4.98
CA ARG A 241 -1.61 18.27 5.57
C ARG A 241 -0.30 18.55 6.30
N ASP A 242 0.58 17.56 6.42
CA ASP A 242 1.79 17.70 7.22
C ASP A 242 2.89 18.43 6.46
N ALA A 243 3.21 19.64 6.89
CA ALA A 243 4.25 20.47 6.28
C ALA A 243 5.68 19.98 6.59
N ARG A 244 5.86 18.99 7.44
CA ARG A 244 7.19 18.43 7.79
C ARG A 244 7.71 17.44 6.77
N VAL A 245 6.89 17.07 5.75
CA VAL A 245 7.22 16.05 4.78
C VAL A 245 6.82 16.43 3.35
N TYR A 246 7.62 16.02 2.36
CA TYR A 246 7.14 15.86 1.00
C TYR A 246 6.53 14.47 0.84
N ILE A 247 5.45 14.33 0.07
CA ILE A 247 4.68 13.08 0.01
C ILE A 247 4.46 12.60 -1.42
N SER A 248 4.35 11.28 -1.55
CA SER A 248 3.81 10.60 -2.75
C SER A 248 2.97 9.42 -2.29
N LEU A 249 1.72 9.34 -2.74
CA LEU A 249 0.90 8.15 -2.58
C LEU A 249 0.85 7.42 -3.93
N LEU A 250 1.40 6.22 -3.97
CA LEU A 250 1.55 5.41 -5.16
C LEU A 250 0.50 4.30 -5.18
N PRO A 251 -0.14 4.01 -6.33
CA PRO A 251 -1.05 2.87 -6.49
C PRO A 251 -0.26 1.57 -6.71
N LEU A 252 0.61 1.23 -5.76
CA LEU A 252 1.49 0.07 -5.80
C LEU A 252 1.13 -0.86 -4.64
N GLY A 253 0.84 -2.14 -4.92
CA GLY A 253 0.18 -3.01 -3.97
C GLY A 253 -1.20 -2.47 -3.58
N ASP A 254 -1.57 -2.55 -2.32
CA ASP A 254 -2.76 -1.90 -1.77
C ASP A 254 -2.46 -0.45 -1.33
N GLY A 255 -1.70 0.27 -2.17
CA GLY A 255 -1.25 1.63 -1.92
C GLY A 255 0.05 1.69 -1.09
N LEU A 256 0.90 2.64 -1.46
CA LEU A 256 2.15 2.92 -0.75
C LEU A 256 2.30 4.44 -0.59
N THR A 257 2.28 4.93 0.64
CA THR A 257 2.66 6.30 0.95
C THR A 257 4.16 6.36 1.20
N LEU A 258 4.83 7.26 0.48
CA LEU A 258 6.20 7.69 0.76
C LEU A 258 6.15 9.11 1.32
N ALA A 259 6.75 9.32 2.48
CA ALA A 259 6.89 10.63 3.11
C ALA A 259 8.37 10.91 3.35
N PHE A 260 8.86 12.00 2.80
CA PHE A 260 10.27 12.41 2.88
C PHE A 260 10.38 13.56 3.87
N LYS A 261 11.08 13.34 4.98
CA LYS A 261 11.24 14.36 6.02
C LYS A 261 12.06 15.54 5.53
N ILE A 262 11.55 16.75 5.73
CA ILE A 262 12.20 18.01 5.43
C ILE A 262 13.25 18.35 6.48
#